data_59bdaf54bb1fb85738c92572ca175b6e
#
_entry.id   59bdaf54bb1fb85738c92572ca175b6e
#
_cell.length_a   1.000
_cell.length_b   1.000
_cell.length_c   1.000
_cell.angle_alpha   90.00
_cell.angle_beta   90.00
_cell.angle_gamma   90.00
#
_symmetry.space_group_name_H-M   'P 1'
#
loop_
_entity.id
_entity.type
_entity.pdbx_description
1 polymer ?
#
loop_
_entity_poly.entity_id
_entity_poly.type
_entity_poly.pdbx_seq_one_letter_code
_entity_poly.pdbx_strand_id
1 'polypeptide(L)'
;MTKRPYSQAAENNKAPILSVLQQHCQAPGALLEIGAGTGQHAAWLSGRLPHLHWQPSDVAANLPHIRQWLSDPGSQALPPVELDVAAQWPAGPFDYLFTANTFHIMAAPLVETCIREGCRQLTGQGKFLVYGPFNY
;
A
#
# COMPACT_ATOMS: atom_id res chain seq x y z
N MET A 1 8.18 -19.60 -18.00
CA MET A 1 7.93 -18.99 -16.68
C MET A 1 8.00 -17.49 -16.79
N THR A 2 6.94 -16.82 -16.39
CA THR A 2 6.91 -15.37 -16.40
C THR A 2 7.65 -14.84 -15.18
N LYS A 3 8.62 -13.96 -15.38
CA LYS A 3 9.30 -13.29 -14.28
C LYS A 3 8.34 -12.43 -13.51
N ARG A 4 8.49 -12.41 -12.16
CA ARG A 4 7.77 -11.43 -11.34
C ARG A 4 8.22 -10.02 -11.72
N PRO A 5 7.31 -9.04 -11.75
CA PRO A 5 7.72 -7.65 -11.89
C PRO A 5 8.65 -7.26 -10.74
N TYR A 6 9.58 -6.35 -11.00
CA TYR A 6 10.59 -6.00 -10.00
C TYR A 6 10.84 -4.50 -10.03
N SER A 7 10.96 -3.92 -8.84
CA SER A 7 11.31 -2.52 -8.67
C SER A 7 12.52 -2.40 -7.75
N GLN A 8 13.60 -1.85 -8.27
CA GLN A 8 14.79 -1.58 -7.47
C GLN A 8 14.50 -0.52 -6.41
N ALA A 9 13.65 0.44 -6.72
CA ALA A 9 13.23 1.47 -5.74
C ALA A 9 12.53 0.83 -4.54
N ALA A 10 11.68 -0.16 -4.79
CA ALA A 10 11.01 -0.87 -3.70
C ALA A 10 12.02 -1.61 -2.82
N GLU A 11 13.02 -2.28 -3.42
CA GLU A 11 14.06 -2.96 -2.63
C GLU A 11 14.87 -1.96 -1.81
N ASN A 12 15.20 -0.81 -2.38
CA ASN A 12 15.99 0.21 -1.68
C ASN A 12 15.22 0.84 -0.53
N ASN A 13 13.89 0.93 -0.64
CA ASN A 13 13.06 1.67 0.31
C ASN A 13 12.43 0.78 1.38
N LYS A 14 12.44 -0.54 1.22
CA LYS A 14 11.67 -1.43 2.10
C LYS A 14 12.10 -1.35 3.57
N ALA A 15 13.40 -1.30 3.84
CA ALA A 15 13.89 -1.25 5.22
C ALA A 15 13.57 0.09 5.89
N PRO A 16 13.80 1.27 5.27
CA PRO A 16 13.34 2.54 5.84
C PRO A 16 11.83 2.59 6.05
N ILE A 17 11.04 2.05 5.12
CA ILE A 17 9.59 2.02 5.26
C ILE A 17 9.19 1.14 6.44
N LEU A 18 9.81 -0.02 6.61
CA LEU A 18 9.54 -0.90 7.75
C LEU A 18 9.75 -0.15 9.07
N SER A 19 10.85 0.59 9.18
CA SER A 19 11.16 1.37 10.38
C SER A 19 10.07 2.40 10.69
N VAL A 20 9.59 3.10 9.66
CA VAL A 20 8.51 4.09 9.81
C VAL A 20 7.21 3.42 10.25
N LEU A 21 6.86 2.29 9.64
CA LEU A 21 5.62 1.58 9.99
C LEU A 21 5.70 0.99 11.39
N GLN A 22 6.85 0.48 11.80
CA GLN A 22 7.05 -0.01 13.18
C GLN A 22 6.85 1.11 14.20
N GLN A 23 7.25 2.32 13.86
CA GLN A 23 7.11 3.46 14.76
C GLN A 23 5.68 4.00 14.83
N HIS A 24 4.98 4.07 13.68
CA HIS A 24 3.69 4.76 13.57
C HIS A 24 2.48 3.83 13.54
N CYS A 25 2.66 2.55 13.28
CA CYS A 25 1.59 1.56 13.19
C CYS A 25 1.80 0.44 14.22
N GLN A 26 1.91 0.81 15.49
CA GLN A 26 2.20 -0.14 16.56
C GLN A 26 0.97 -0.95 16.96
N ALA A 27 -0.21 -0.32 16.96
CA ALA A 27 -1.44 -0.99 17.35
C ALA A 27 -1.89 -1.93 16.25
N PRO A 28 -2.45 -3.12 16.62
CA PRO A 28 -3.05 -4.01 15.62
C PRO A 28 -4.16 -3.31 14.86
N GLY A 29 -4.33 -3.64 13.58
CA GLY A 29 -5.38 -3.04 12.79
C GLY A 29 -5.31 -3.39 11.33
N ALA A 30 -6.28 -2.88 10.58
CA ALA A 30 -6.36 -3.05 9.14
C ALA A 30 -5.61 -1.92 8.43
N LEU A 31 -4.72 -2.30 7.51
CA LEU A 31 -3.96 -1.35 6.70
C LEU A 31 -4.32 -1.54 5.23
N LEU A 32 -4.69 -0.45 4.56
CA LEU A 32 -4.89 -0.43 3.11
C LEU A 32 -3.67 0.19 2.45
N GLU A 33 -3.02 -0.57 1.58
CA GLU A 33 -1.93 -0.05 0.75
C GLU A 33 -2.51 0.42 -0.59
N ILE A 34 -2.27 1.69 -0.91
CA ILE A 34 -2.75 2.32 -2.14
C ILE A 34 -1.62 2.30 -3.15
N GLY A 35 -1.86 1.70 -4.32
CA GLY A 35 -0.85 1.64 -5.37
C GLY A 35 0.27 0.67 -5.04
N ALA A 36 -0.07 -0.60 -4.82
CA ALA A 36 0.91 -1.64 -4.43
C ALA A 36 1.94 -1.96 -5.53
N GLY A 37 1.70 -1.54 -6.77
CA GLY A 37 2.67 -1.63 -7.86
C GLY A 37 3.06 -3.07 -8.19
N THR A 38 4.31 -3.43 -7.91
CA THR A 38 4.79 -4.80 -8.12
C THR A 38 4.25 -5.80 -7.10
N GLY A 39 3.90 -5.32 -5.89
CA GLY A 39 3.53 -6.16 -4.76
C GLY A 39 4.69 -6.49 -3.83
N GLN A 40 5.91 -6.00 -4.12
CA GLN A 40 7.10 -6.31 -3.31
C GLN A 40 6.95 -5.82 -1.86
N HIS A 41 6.45 -4.60 -1.65
CA HIS A 41 6.24 -4.09 -0.30
C HIS A 41 5.21 -4.92 0.46
N ALA A 42 4.08 -5.23 -0.17
CA ALA A 42 3.03 -6.03 0.48
C ALA A 42 3.56 -7.39 0.91
N ALA A 43 4.29 -8.08 0.03
CA ALA A 43 4.83 -9.40 0.34
C ALA A 43 5.83 -9.36 1.49
N TRP A 44 6.72 -8.38 1.51
CA TRP A 44 7.81 -8.32 2.49
C TRP A 44 7.36 -7.71 3.82
N LEU A 45 6.64 -6.57 3.75
CA LEU A 45 6.24 -5.84 4.96
C LEU A 45 5.17 -6.58 5.75
N SER A 46 4.21 -7.22 5.08
CA SER A 46 3.13 -7.93 5.76
C SER A 46 3.66 -9.06 6.64
N GLY A 47 4.70 -9.75 6.21
CA GLY A 47 5.33 -10.81 6.99
C GLY A 47 6.06 -10.30 8.24
N ARG A 48 6.53 -9.06 8.21
CA ARG A 48 7.28 -8.44 9.31
C ARG A 48 6.40 -7.61 10.24
N LEU A 49 5.15 -7.38 9.86
CA LEU A 49 4.17 -6.62 10.63
C LEU A 49 2.91 -7.46 10.82
N PRO A 50 3.02 -8.61 11.52
CA PRO A 50 1.91 -9.58 11.56
C PRO A 50 0.68 -9.09 12.32
N HIS A 51 0.82 -8.00 13.09
CA HIS A 51 -0.31 -7.37 13.77
C HIS A 51 -1.16 -6.52 12.82
N LEU A 52 -0.70 -6.27 11.59
CA LEU A 52 -1.45 -5.52 10.60
C LEU A 52 -2.11 -6.47 9.60
N HIS A 53 -3.40 -6.29 9.37
CA HIS A 53 -4.11 -6.95 8.28
C HIS A 53 -3.84 -6.16 7.01
N TRP A 54 -2.84 -6.60 6.24
CA TRP A 54 -2.32 -5.86 5.09
C TRP A 54 -3.18 -6.12 3.86
N GLN A 55 -3.87 -5.09 3.39
CA GLN A 55 -4.71 -5.16 2.21
C GLN A 55 -4.05 -4.37 1.07
N PRO A 56 -3.36 -5.03 0.12
CA PRO A 56 -2.83 -4.33 -1.04
C PRO A 56 -3.94 -3.99 -2.03
N SER A 57 -3.77 -2.87 -2.71
CA SER A 57 -4.72 -2.44 -3.74
C SER A 57 -3.99 -1.70 -4.87
N ASP A 58 -4.58 -1.72 -6.04
CA ASP A 58 -4.07 -0.99 -7.21
C ASP A 58 -5.16 -1.00 -8.29
N VAL A 59 -4.87 -0.36 -9.42
CA VAL A 59 -5.73 -0.48 -10.60
C VAL A 59 -5.75 -1.93 -11.09
N ALA A 60 -6.83 -2.30 -11.77
CA ALA A 60 -7.07 -3.71 -12.15
C ALA A 60 -5.90 -4.32 -12.92
N ALA A 61 -5.25 -3.54 -13.79
CA ALA A 61 -4.14 -4.03 -14.61
C ALA A 61 -2.94 -4.53 -13.80
N ASN A 62 -2.74 -4.02 -12.58
CA ASN A 62 -1.60 -4.38 -11.74
C ASN A 62 -1.88 -5.55 -10.80
N LEU A 63 -3.12 -5.98 -10.65
CA LEU A 63 -3.46 -7.04 -9.69
C LEU A 63 -2.76 -8.37 -9.98
N PRO A 64 -2.61 -8.82 -11.24
CA PRO A 64 -1.87 -10.06 -11.51
C PRO A 64 -0.40 -9.98 -11.08
N HIS A 65 0.24 -8.82 -11.23
CA HIS A 65 1.63 -8.62 -10.81
C HIS A 65 1.76 -8.75 -9.30
N ILE A 66 0.86 -8.11 -8.58
CA ILE A 66 0.84 -8.16 -7.12
C ILE A 66 0.66 -9.59 -6.65
N ARG A 67 -0.25 -10.36 -7.25
CA ARG A 67 -0.49 -11.76 -6.89
C ARG A 67 0.78 -12.61 -6.98
N GLN A 68 1.63 -12.35 -7.98
CA GLN A 68 2.87 -13.10 -8.13
C GLN A 68 3.79 -12.92 -6.91
N TRP A 69 3.92 -11.70 -6.40
CA TRP A 69 4.73 -11.44 -5.20
C TRP A 69 4.08 -11.97 -3.92
N LEU A 70 2.76 -11.93 -3.83
CA LEU A 70 2.05 -12.41 -2.65
C LEU A 70 2.09 -13.94 -2.52
N SER A 71 2.49 -14.66 -3.57
CA SER A 71 2.70 -16.10 -3.49
C SER A 71 3.97 -16.47 -2.72
N ASP A 72 4.84 -15.53 -2.38
CA ASP A 72 6.01 -15.79 -1.54
C ASP A 72 5.58 -16.33 -0.17
N PRO A 73 6.27 -17.38 0.34
CA PRO A 73 5.89 -17.98 1.62
C PRO A 73 5.92 -17.01 2.80
N GLY A 74 6.76 -15.97 2.74
CA GLY A 74 6.85 -14.97 3.80
C GLY A 74 5.73 -13.94 3.80
N SER A 75 4.89 -13.91 2.76
CA SER A 75 3.81 -12.93 2.65
C SER A 75 2.65 -13.30 3.58
N GLN A 76 2.14 -12.30 4.29
CA GLN A 76 0.93 -12.41 5.11
C GLN A 76 -0.16 -11.46 4.59
N ALA A 77 0.02 -10.90 3.39
CA ALA A 77 -0.93 -9.97 2.81
C ALA A 77 -2.21 -10.69 2.36
N LEU A 78 -3.32 -9.96 2.44
CA LEU A 78 -4.59 -10.41 1.87
C LEU A 78 -4.51 -10.37 0.33
N PRO A 79 -5.39 -11.09 -0.37
CA PRO A 79 -5.43 -10.98 -1.83
C PRO A 79 -5.65 -9.53 -2.27
N PRO A 80 -5.00 -9.07 -3.35
CA PRO A 80 -5.12 -7.68 -3.77
C PRO A 80 -6.52 -7.36 -4.29
N VAL A 81 -6.94 -6.12 -4.06
CA VAL A 81 -8.24 -5.63 -4.53
C VAL A 81 -8.05 -4.42 -5.44
N GLU A 82 -9.02 -4.21 -6.32
CA GLU A 82 -9.00 -3.05 -7.20
C GLU A 82 -9.29 -1.78 -6.41
N LEU A 83 -8.52 -0.74 -6.70
CA LEU A 83 -8.77 0.61 -6.21
C LEU A 83 -8.54 1.59 -7.34
N ASP A 84 -9.59 2.34 -7.68
CA ASP A 84 -9.51 3.49 -8.56
C ASP A 84 -9.78 4.72 -7.70
N VAL A 85 -8.73 5.52 -7.49
CA VAL A 85 -8.78 6.68 -6.58
C VAL A 85 -9.92 7.63 -6.92
N ALA A 86 -10.23 7.80 -8.21
CA ALA A 86 -11.27 8.71 -8.66
C ALA A 86 -12.67 8.11 -8.63
N ALA A 87 -12.80 6.78 -8.52
CA ALA A 87 -14.09 6.12 -8.73
C ALA A 87 -14.45 5.08 -7.68
N GLN A 88 -13.51 4.21 -7.28
CA GLN A 88 -13.86 3.04 -6.49
C GLN A 88 -12.84 2.77 -5.40
N TRP A 89 -13.31 2.72 -4.16
CA TRP A 89 -12.51 2.41 -2.98
C TRP A 89 -13.02 1.13 -2.32
N PRO A 90 -12.11 0.28 -1.78
CA PRO A 90 -12.54 -0.85 -0.96
C PRO A 90 -13.28 -0.37 0.28
N ALA A 91 -14.23 -1.16 0.75
CA ALA A 91 -14.99 -0.80 1.95
C ALA A 91 -14.08 -0.83 3.19
N GLY A 92 -14.07 0.29 3.93
CA GLY A 92 -13.41 0.38 5.21
C GLY A 92 -14.33 0.00 6.35
N PRO A 93 -14.04 0.48 7.57
CA PRO A 93 -12.97 1.43 7.85
C PRO A 93 -11.60 0.76 7.96
N PHE A 94 -10.55 1.56 7.76
CA PHE A 94 -9.18 1.13 7.96
C PHE A 94 -8.55 1.92 9.09
N ASP A 95 -7.62 1.29 9.82
CA ASP A 95 -6.87 1.97 10.87
C ASP A 95 -5.68 2.72 10.29
N TYR A 96 -5.15 2.23 9.17
CA TYR A 96 -4.01 2.83 8.50
C TYR A 96 -4.21 2.82 7.00
N LEU A 97 -3.81 3.92 6.35
CA LEU A 97 -3.60 3.96 4.92
C LEU A 97 -2.11 4.16 4.66
N PHE A 98 -1.59 3.49 3.65
CA PHE A 98 -0.18 3.58 3.29
C PHE A 98 -0.03 3.62 1.78
N THR A 99 0.83 4.51 1.29
CA THR A 99 1.23 4.53 -0.11
C THR A 99 2.72 4.89 -0.21
N ALA A 100 3.42 4.23 -1.12
CA ALA A 100 4.84 4.45 -1.34
C ALA A 100 5.11 4.72 -2.82
N ASN A 101 5.84 5.82 -3.10
CA ASN A 101 6.32 6.16 -4.44
C ASN A 101 5.19 6.30 -5.49
N THR A 102 4.01 6.70 -5.07
CA THR A 102 2.84 6.80 -5.94
C THR A 102 2.47 8.25 -6.25
N PHE A 103 2.52 9.13 -5.26
CA PHE A 103 2.03 10.48 -5.42
C PHE A 103 2.85 11.31 -6.42
N HIS A 104 4.14 11.04 -6.57
CA HIS A 104 4.99 11.77 -7.51
C HIS A 104 4.64 11.50 -8.98
N ILE A 105 3.93 10.41 -9.27
CA ILE A 105 3.49 10.08 -10.63
C ILE A 105 2.01 10.38 -10.87
N MET A 106 1.30 10.83 -9.84
CA MET A 106 -0.10 11.23 -9.94
C MET A 106 -0.22 12.70 -10.28
N ALA A 107 -1.24 13.07 -11.07
CA ALA A 107 -1.60 14.48 -11.24
C ALA A 107 -2.08 15.06 -9.90
N ALA A 108 -1.78 16.33 -9.65
CA ALA A 108 -2.11 16.98 -8.39
C ALA A 108 -3.58 16.86 -7.98
N PRO A 109 -4.57 17.04 -8.88
CA PRO A 109 -5.98 16.84 -8.50
C PRO A 109 -6.29 15.43 -8.03
N LEU A 110 -5.59 14.42 -8.59
CA LEU A 110 -5.79 13.04 -8.19
C LEU A 110 -5.18 12.76 -6.82
N VAL A 111 -4.07 13.40 -6.48
CA VAL A 111 -3.48 13.34 -5.14
C VAL A 111 -4.45 13.89 -4.10
N GLU A 112 -5.06 15.04 -4.38
CA GLU A 112 -6.06 15.64 -3.49
C GLU A 112 -7.25 14.71 -3.29
N THR A 113 -7.75 14.11 -4.37
CA THR A 113 -8.85 13.14 -4.30
C THR A 113 -8.45 11.94 -3.46
N CYS A 114 -7.24 11.41 -3.65
CA CYS A 114 -6.73 10.29 -2.88
C CYS A 114 -6.71 10.58 -1.38
N ILE A 115 -6.20 11.75 -1.01
CA ILE A 115 -6.15 12.15 0.40
C ILE A 115 -7.55 12.31 0.97
N ARG A 116 -8.43 13.01 0.26
CA ARG A 116 -9.80 13.26 0.73
C ARG A 116 -10.60 11.97 0.89
N GLU A 117 -10.63 11.15 -0.15
CA GLU A 117 -11.40 9.91 -0.15
C GLU A 117 -10.78 8.88 0.79
N GLY A 118 -9.44 8.83 0.85
CA GLY A 118 -8.74 7.96 1.78
C GLY A 118 -9.07 8.29 3.23
N CYS A 119 -9.06 9.56 3.58
CA CYS A 119 -9.39 9.98 4.95
C CYS A 119 -10.81 9.60 5.35
N ARG A 120 -11.74 9.51 4.41
CA ARG A 120 -13.11 9.03 4.68
C ARG A 120 -13.14 7.56 5.04
N GLN A 121 -12.13 6.78 4.63
CA GLN A 121 -12.04 5.34 4.92
C GLN A 121 -11.34 5.06 6.24
N LEU A 122 -10.75 6.07 6.88
CA LEU A 122 -10.03 5.89 8.14
C LEU A 122 -10.96 5.89 9.33
N THR A 123 -10.59 5.10 10.35
CA THR A 123 -11.20 5.23 11.68
C THR A 123 -10.88 6.61 12.26
N GLY A 124 -11.57 7.01 13.34
CA GLY A 124 -11.39 8.32 13.95
C GLY A 124 -9.97 8.60 14.44
N GLN A 125 -9.18 7.55 14.73
CA GLN A 125 -7.79 7.68 15.14
C GLN A 125 -6.82 7.12 14.10
N GLY A 126 -7.29 6.90 12.89
CA GLY A 126 -6.52 6.33 11.81
C GLY A 126 -5.42 7.26 11.33
N LYS A 127 -4.42 6.67 10.67
CA LYS A 127 -3.27 7.42 10.14
C LYS A 127 -3.11 7.15 8.66
N PHE A 128 -2.74 8.18 7.92
CA PHE A 128 -2.41 8.09 6.51
C PHE A 128 -0.90 8.34 6.36
N LEU A 129 -0.16 7.31 5.96
CA LEU A 129 1.29 7.39 5.81
C LEU A 129 1.67 7.42 4.32
N VAL A 130 2.44 8.42 3.95
CA VAL A 130 2.89 8.61 2.57
C VAL A 130 4.41 8.61 2.55
N TYR A 131 4.99 7.74 1.72
CA TYR A 131 6.43 7.63 1.56
C TYR A 131 6.81 7.86 0.10
N GLY A 132 7.86 8.63 -0.13
CA GLY A 132 8.39 8.80 -1.46
C GLY A 132 8.86 10.23 -1.76
N PRO A 133 9.44 10.47 -2.94
CA PRO A 133 9.82 11.81 -3.33
C PRO A 133 8.58 12.65 -3.63
N PHE A 134 8.64 13.91 -3.26
CA PHE A 134 7.61 14.90 -3.59
C PHE A 134 8.25 15.98 -4.45
N ASN A 135 7.62 16.28 -5.58
CA ASN A 135 8.02 17.40 -6.43
C ASN A 135 7.16 18.59 -6.09
N TYR A 136 7.78 19.60 -5.54
CA TYR A 136 7.12 20.85 -5.20
C TYR A 136 7.38 21.92 -6.25
#